data_68885db461270caa215a682fe88a6a0e
#
_entry.id   68885db461270caa215a682fe88a6a0e
#
_cell.length_a   1.000
_cell.length_b   1.000
_cell.length_c   1.000
_cell.angle_alpha   90.00
_cell.angle_beta   90.00
_cell.angle_gamma   90.00
#
_symmetry.space_group_name_H-M   'P 1'
#
loop_
_entity.id
_entity.type
_entity.pdbx_description
1 polymer ?
#
loop_
_entity_poly.entity_id
_entity_poly.type
_entity_poly.pdbx_seq_one_letter_code
_entity_poly.pdbx_strand_id
1 'polypeptide(L)'
;MSPSIPPNSSSDDVAPEPGVGLGALTARLAEEFGAGPDTLALVAAVFRDVRERAPDFFVPAAGALDTAFSGAATARGADAAPVMAALGEWALDAEGEPLERMRRDCQRFQSAMTRGALRLYATEPERCADSLLALQRFNFLQLALLASLAARSQQEGGVVRTLPTPEYAAFMEIFRAAIDSHRQEGKQLALLLLQVRKVEQIDRQLGLQKGEAFMLRVTRRMREGVLRKQDQLGRVSRDQFACLLPRIGGEGVAILAANKILGALEAPIPIGDRVFDADAVIGIVVYPDHGGDPQSLVRNAKLAARAARGAADRTAVYDPAHGASEEREMLYETRLRHALEQNLLNLVFEPQLDAQSGRIGGLECILRWTDAELGDVPEVRALETAEAAGVLRELTWWTFNNALRQSAEFAHAGLQCKLGLKVSASGLLQPDFPEFVDRALRTWGVPPGRVVIGIHETAIAGSLEQVKDRLARLKRLGLRLGIDGFATGASSLSNLAQLPFDELKLSAAFVADMQRSALHGKIVRALVRLARDLGLHLTAEGVADGETVVALLALGCERVQGTHVSPPLTAEEILVFERSGSGLAKLRLSDL
;
A
#
# COMPACT_ATOMS: atom_id res chain seq x y z
N MET A 1 -1.26 -34.51 39.53
CA MET A 1 -0.76 -35.61 38.68
C MET A 1 -1.19 -35.30 37.26
N SER A 2 -0.27 -34.77 36.47
CA SER A 2 -0.53 -34.44 35.07
C SER A 2 -0.55 -35.71 34.22
N PRO A 3 -1.48 -35.91 33.30
CA PRO A 3 -1.43 -37.03 32.39
C PRO A 3 -0.39 -36.74 31.31
N SER A 4 0.58 -37.65 31.21
CA SER A 4 1.62 -37.70 30.19
C SER A 4 1.01 -37.93 28.80
N ILE A 5 1.38 -37.08 27.85
CA ILE A 5 1.13 -37.23 26.42
C ILE A 5 2.03 -38.39 25.92
N PRO A 6 1.51 -39.39 25.19
CA PRO A 6 2.35 -40.42 24.58
C PRO A 6 3.15 -39.83 23.40
N PRO A 7 4.37 -40.33 23.11
CA PRO A 7 5.22 -39.80 22.07
C PRO A 7 4.76 -40.22 20.67
N ASN A 8 4.79 -39.26 19.78
CA ASN A 8 4.88 -39.32 18.29
C ASN A 8 4.70 -40.73 17.65
N SER A 9 3.54 -40.94 17.06
CA SER A 9 3.42 -41.75 15.87
C SER A 9 3.59 -40.85 14.65
N SER A 10 4.49 -41.22 13.77
CA SER A 10 4.87 -40.54 12.52
C SER A 10 3.66 -40.13 11.69
N SER A 11 3.61 -38.84 11.36
CA SER A 11 2.57 -38.17 10.55
C SER A 11 2.61 -38.50 9.03
N ASP A 12 3.18 -39.64 8.66
CA ASP A 12 3.40 -39.95 7.22
C ASP A 12 2.32 -40.84 6.58
N ASP A 13 1.26 -41.24 7.30
CA ASP A 13 0.27 -42.21 6.80
C ASP A 13 -1.20 -41.73 6.81
N VAL A 14 -1.50 -40.44 6.76
CA VAL A 14 -2.88 -39.94 6.65
C VAL A 14 -3.25 -39.57 5.21
N ALA A 15 -2.85 -40.38 4.25
CA ALA A 15 -3.49 -40.37 2.94
C ALA A 15 -4.63 -41.42 2.98
N PRO A 16 -5.91 -41.03 2.80
CA PRO A 16 -7.01 -42.00 2.78
C PRO A 16 -6.82 -42.95 1.60
N GLU A 17 -6.87 -44.24 1.90
CA GLU A 17 -6.93 -45.27 0.85
C GLU A 17 -8.07 -44.99 -0.13
N PRO A 18 -7.86 -45.14 -1.43
CA PRO A 18 -8.90 -44.91 -2.43
C PRO A 18 -10.03 -45.93 -2.23
N GLY A 19 -11.19 -45.46 -1.77
CA GLY A 19 -12.40 -46.29 -1.60
C GLY A 19 -13.06 -46.24 -0.21
N VAL A 20 -12.48 -45.55 0.78
CA VAL A 20 -13.13 -45.38 2.10
C VAL A 20 -14.26 -44.36 2.00
N GLY A 21 -15.51 -44.78 2.29
CA GLY A 21 -16.68 -43.90 2.30
C GLY A 21 -16.53 -42.75 3.31
N LEU A 22 -17.14 -41.59 3.04
CA LEU A 22 -17.02 -40.38 3.87
C LEU A 22 -17.41 -40.61 5.34
N GLY A 23 -18.40 -41.47 5.63
CA GLY A 23 -18.81 -41.84 6.98
C GLY A 23 -17.70 -42.56 7.76
N ALA A 24 -16.96 -43.48 7.12
CA ALA A 24 -15.85 -44.16 7.73
C ALA A 24 -14.66 -43.23 8.00
N LEU A 25 -14.40 -42.26 7.12
CA LEU A 25 -13.41 -41.23 7.32
C LEU A 25 -13.78 -40.32 8.52
N THR A 26 -15.03 -39.90 8.59
CA THR A 26 -15.55 -39.08 9.71
C THR A 26 -15.40 -39.77 11.03
N ALA A 27 -15.73 -41.10 11.11
CA ALA A 27 -15.59 -41.90 12.31
C ALA A 27 -14.11 -42.04 12.75
N ARG A 28 -13.20 -42.30 11.81
CA ARG A 28 -11.75 -42.41 12.09
C ARG A 28 -11.18 -41.07 12.59
N LEU A 29 -11.51 -39.97 11.97
CA LEU A 29 -11.07 -38.63 12.39
C LEU A 29 -11.66 -38.24 13.76
N ALA A 30 -12.91 -38.63 14.05
CA ALA A 30 -13.52 -38.40 15.36
C ALA A 30 -12.76 -39.12 16.48
N GLU A 31 -12.32 -40.34 16.23
CA GLU A 31 -11.50 -41.10 17.17
C GLU A 31 -10.11 -40.49 17.35
N GLU A 32 -9.45 -40.14 16.25
CA GLU A 32 -8.10 -39.55 16.22
C GLU A 32 -8.03 -38.22 17.00
N PHE A 33 -9.04 -37.36 16.85
CA PHE A 33 -9.09 -36.07 17.55
C PHE A 33 -9.81 -36.12 18.90
N GLY A 34 -10.10 -37.30 19.43
CA GLY A 34 -10.75 -37.51 20.73
C GLY A 34 -12.17 -36.91 20.77
N ALA A 35 -12.83 -36.78 19.62
CA ALA A 35 -14.22 -36.36 19.49
C ALA A 35 -15.14 -37.61 19.50
N GLY A 36 -14.98 -38.48 20.50
CA GLY A 36 -15.78 -39.68 20.66
C GLY A 36 -17.27 -39.40 20.98
N PRO A 37 -18.08 -40.46 21.13
CA PRO A 37 -19.53 -40.36 21.35
C PRO A 37 -19.93 -39.39 22.46
N ASP A 38 -19.24 -39.43 23.61
CA ASP A 38 -19.53 -38.57 24.76
C ASP A 38 -19.24 -37.09 24.46
N THR A 39 -18.16 -36.81 23.73
CA THR A 39 -17.81 -35.46 23.29
C THR A 39 -18.88 -34.88 22.33
N LEU A 40 -19.33 -35.68 21.36
CA LEU A 40 -20.34 -35.28 20.40
C LEU A 40 -21.72 -35.12 21.05
N ALA A 41 -22.08 -35.97 22.01
CA ALA A 41 -23.29 -35.85 22.81
C ALA A 41 -23.29 -34.56 23.64
N LEU A 42 -22.15 -34.17 24.22
CA LEU A 42 -22.00 -32.91 24.95
C LEU A 42 -22.09 -31.70 24.04
N VAL A 43 -21.49 -31.74 22.84
CA VAL A 43 -21.64 -30.68 21.82
C VAL A 43 -23.10 -30.51 21.43
N ALA A 44 -23.85 -31.58 21.20
CA ALA A 44 -25.28 -31.54 20.89
C ALA A 44 -26.11 -30.93 22.04
N ALA A 45 -25.77 -31.27 23.30
CA ALA A 45 -26.42 -30.67 24.46
C ALA A 45 -26.14 -29.17 24.57
N VAL A 46 -24.89 -28.73 24.39
CA VAL A 46 -24.51 -27.32 24.39
C VAL A 46 -25.24 -26.57 23.25
N PHE A 47 -25.33 -27.14 22.06
CA PHE A 47 -26.06 -26.57 20.95
C PHE A 47 -27.53 -26.31 21.28
N ARG A 48 -28.20 -27.33 21.86
CA ARG A 48 -29.59 -27.21 22.29
C ARG A 48 -29.78 -26.12 23.33
N ASP A 49 -28.95 -26.16 24.40
CA ASP A 49 -29.03 -25.20 25.49
C ASP A 49 -28.79 -23.76 25.00
N VAL A 50 -27.82 -23.52 24.08
CA VAL A 50 -27.55 -22.22 23.52
C VAL A 50 -28.71 -21.73 22.63
N ARG A 51 -29.26 -22.63 21.80
CA ARG A 51 -30.39 -22.30 20.94
C ARG A 51 -31.66 -21.93 21.71
N GLU A 52 -31.96 -22.69 22.78
CA GLU A 52 -33.19 -22.49 23.55
C GLU A 52 -33.08 -21.38 24.61
N ARG A 53 -31.94 -21.24 25.26
CA ARG A 53 -31.77 -20.36 26.44
C ARG A 53 -30.95 -19.11 26.20
N ALA A 54 -30.26 -19.00 25.08
CA ALA A 54 -29.45 -17.86 24.71
C ALA A 54 -29.53 -17.54 23.19
N PRO A 55 -30.75 -17.36 22.64
CA PRO A 55 -30.96 -17.17 21.20
C PRO A 55 -30.22 -15.95 20.61
N ASP A 56 -29.95 -14.92 21.41
CA ASP A 56 -29.21 -13.74 20.99
C ASP A 56 -27.76 -14.02 20.56
N PHE A 57 -27.19 -15.15 20.98
CA PHE A 57 -25.86 -15.61 20.56
C PHE A 57 -25.91 -16.56 19.37
N PHE A 58 -27.10 -17.06 19.09
CA PHE A 58 -27.33 -17.94 17.95
C PHE A 58 -27.53 -17.10 16.69
N VAL A 59 -26.40 -16.74 16.06
CA VAL A 59 -26.46 -16.22 14.69
C VAL A 59 -26.64 -17.45 13.80
N PRO A 60 -27.66 -17.51 12.92
CA PRO A 60 -27.80 -18.62 11.98
C PRO A 60 -26.48 -18.83 11.26
N ALA A 61 -25.75 -19.86 11.62
CA ALA A 61 -24.65 -20.36 10.83
C ALA A 61 -25.31 -20.86 9.57
N ALA A 62 -24.87 -20.35 8.40
CA ALA A 62 -25.56 -20.54 7.15
C ALA A 62 -25.99 -22.00 6.89
N GLY A 63 -27.26 -22.19 6.67
CA GLY A 63 -27.92 -23.29 5.96
C GLY A 63 -27.69 -24.70 6.52
N ALA A 64 -26.70 -25.40 5.98
CA ALA A 64 -26.54 -26.85 6.16
C ALA A 64 -26.16 -27.28 7.58
N LEU A 65 -25.26 -26.60 8.29
CA LEU A 65 -24.87 -26.93 9.67
C LEU A 65 -26.03 -26.72 10.66
N ASP A 66 -26.81 -25.66 10.50
CA ASP A 66 -27.98 -25.40 11.36
C ASP A 66 -29.07 -26.44 11.14
N THR A 67 -29.33 -26.85 9.91
CA THR A 67 -30.30 -27.89 9.55
C THR A 67 -29.85 -29.23 10.08
N ALA A 68 -28.59 -29.60 9.91
CA ALA A 68 -28.00 -30.86 10.35
C ALA A 68 -28.04 -31.01 11.90
N PHE A 69 -27.65 -29.95 12.62
CA PHE A 69 -27.70 -29.97 14.10
C PHE A 69 -29.11 -29.81 14.68
N SER A 70 -30.02 -29.15 13.97
CA SER A 70 -31.43 -29.06 14.41
C SER A 70 -32.11 -30.40 14.39
N GLY A 71 -31.83 -31.27 13.41
CA GLY A 71 -32.27 -32.66 13.38
C GLY A 71 -31.70 -33.50 14.53
N ALA A 72 -30.40 -33.36 14.79
CA ALA A 72 -29.72 -34.12 15.87
C ALA A 72 -30.15 -33.67 17.28
N ALA A 73 -30.47 -32.40 17.51
CA ALA A 73 -30.87 -31.84 18.80
C ALA A 73 -32.28 -32.29 19.25
N THR A 74 -33.13 -32.80 18.36
CA THR A 74 -34.46 -33.32 18.68
C THR A 74 -34.44 -34.78 19.20
N ALA A 75 -33.33 -35.50 19.02
CA ALA A 75 -33.18 -36.86 19.54
C ALA A 75 -33.02 -36.84 21.09
N ARG A 76 -33.94 -37.47 21.79
CA ARG A 76 -33.86 -37.63 23.25
C ARG A 76 -32.88 -38.79 23.58
N GLY A 77 -31.69 -38.45 24.04
CA GLY A 77 -30.69 -39.42 24.52
C GLY A 77 -29.26 -38.97 24.22
N ALA A 78 -28.28 -39.55 24.94
CA ALA A 78 -26.85 -39.31 24.75
C ALA A 78 -26.30 -40.10 23.53
N ASP A 79 -26.99 -40.06 22.40
CA ASP A 79 -26.58 -40.80 21.21
C ASP A 79 -25.79 -39.87 20.27
N ALA A 80 -24.56 -40.22 19.97
CA ALA A 80 -23.66 -39.51 19.08
C ALA A 80 -23.98 -39.78 17.58
N ALA A 81 -24.76 -40.82 17.30
CA ALA A 81 -25.06 -41.21 15.91
C ALA A 81 -25.74 -40.11 15.08
N PRO A 82 -26.72 -39.33 15.61
CA PRO A 82 -27.31 -38.24 14.88
C PRO A 82 -26.32 -37.10 14.55
N VAL A 83 -25.36 -36.81 15.43
CA VAL A 83 -24.34 -35.79 15.22
C VAL A 83 -23.34 -36.24 14.14
N MET A 84 -22.98 -37.50 14.13
CA MET A 84 -22.09 -38.09 13.12
C MET A 84 -22.78 -38.15 11.75
N ALA A 85 -24.07 -38.52 11.71
CA ALA A 85 -24.85 -38.50 10.48
C ALA A 85 -24.96 -37.06 9.92
N ALA A 86 -25.25 -36.07 10.77
CA ALA A 86 -25.35 -34.67 10.42
C ALA A 86 -24.03 -34.11 9.91
N LEU A 87 -22.88 -34.50 10.48
CA LEU A 87 -21.56 -34.14 9.96
C LEU A 87 -21.29 -34.80 8.61
N GLY A 88 -21.71 -36.04 8.41
CA GLY A 88 -21.59 -36.74 7.14
C GLY A 88 -22.44 -36.11 6.04
N GLU A 89 -23.70 -35.77 6.35
CA GLU A 89 -24.60 -35.04 5.42
C GLU A 89 -24.04 -33.65 5.09
N TRP A 90 -23.59 -32.89 6.09
CA TRP A 90 -22.95 -31.60 5.86
C TRP A 90 -21.71 -31.70 4.97
N ALA A 91 -20.91 -32.73 5.13
CA ALA A 91 -19.73 -32.96 4.31
C ALA A 91 -20.09 -33.42 2.89
N LEU A 92 -21.23 -34.10 2.67
CA LEU A 92 -21.75 -34.51 1.36
C LEU A 92 -22.40 -33.33 0.62
N ASP A 93 -23.21 -32.52 1.31
CA ASP A 93 -23.81 -31.30 0.73
C ASP A 93 -22.75 -30.25 0.34
N ALA A 94 -21.56 -30.41 0.88
CA ALA A 94 -20.42 -29.57 0.60
C ALA A 94 -19.66 -29.92 -0.69
N GLU A 95 -19.99 -31.02 -1.36
CA GLU A 95 -19.45 -31.33 -2.70
C GLU A 95 -19.92 -30.26 -3.70
N GLY A 96 -19.06 -29.28 -3.96
CA GLY A 96 -19.32 -28.14 -4.88
C GLY A 96 -19.37 -26.76 -4.22
N GLU A 97 -19.46 -26.67 -2.89
CA GLU A 97 -19.37 -25.39 -2.18
C GLU A 97 -17.90 -24.96 -2.00
N PRO A 98 -17.58 -23.63 -2.05
CA PRO A 98 -16.23 -23.15 -1.78
C PRO A 98 -15.80 -23.47 -0.35
N LEU A 99 -14.70 -24.19 -0.16
CA LEU A 99 -14.10 -24.55 1.14
C LEU A 99 -13.98 -23.36 2.11
N GLU A 100 -13.76 -22.17 1.58
CA GLU A 100 -13.73 -20.89 2.30
C GLU A 100 -15.08 -20.52 2.96
N ARG A 101 -16.19 -20.89 2.32
CA ARG A 101 -17.52 -20.69 2.89
C ARG A 101 -17.74 -21.65 4.05
N MET A 102 -17.41 -22.92 3.85
CA MET A 102 -17.50 -23.95 4.87
C MET A 102 -16.64 -23.61 6.09
N ARG A 103 -15.41 -23.17 5.87
CA ARG A 103 -14.51 -22.73 6.96
C ARG A 103 -15.08 -21.55 7.75
N ARG A 104 -15.66 -20.55 7.08
CA ARG A 104 -16.32 -19.42 7.74
C ARG A 104 -17.53 -19.86 8.55
N ASP A 105 -18.30 -20.79 8.05
CA ASP A 105 -19.48 -21.32 8.75
C ASP A 105 -19.08 -22.12 9.99
N CYS A 106 -18.03 -22.93 9.93
CA CYS A 106 -17.43 -23.58 11.09
C CYS A 106 -16.96 -22.59 12.15
N GLN A 107 -16.26 -21.52 11.73
CA GLN A 107 -15.76 -20.48 12.65
C GLN A 107 -16.92 -19.70 13.32
N ARG A 108 -17.98 -19.39 12.57
CA ARG A 108 -19.18 -18.72 13.11
C ARG A 108 -19.89 -19.62 14.11
N PHE A 109 -20.11 -20.86 13.76
CA PHE A 109 -20.69 -21.87 14.65
C PHE A 109 -19.89 -22.00 15.96
N GLN A 110 -18.59 -22.22 15.85
CA GLN A 110 -17.68 -22.33 17.00
C GLN A 110 -17.76 -21.09 17.90
N SER A 111 -17.70 -19.91 17.32
CA SER A 111 -17.74 -18.65 18.06
C SER A 111 -19.08 -18.43 18.77
N ALA A 112 -20.18 -18.79 18.14
CA ALA A 112 -21.51 -18.69 18.72
C ALA A 112 -21.67 -19.68 19.89
N MET A 113 -21.29 -20.93 19.70
CA MET A 113 -21.37 -21.97 20.73
C MET A 113 -20.48 -21.67 21.94
N THR A 114 -19.25 -21.23 21.70
CA THR A 114 -18.32 -20.86 22.78
C THR A 114 -18.88 -19.72 23.63
N ARG A 115 -19.36 -18.64 23.00
CA ARG A 115 -19.97 -17.51 23.73
C ARG A 115 -21.23 -17.92 24.48
N GLY A 116 -22.06 -18.74 23.86
CA GLY A 116 -23.28 -19.26 24.50
C GLY A 116 -22.95 -20.12 25.70
N ALA A 117 -22.02 -21.04 25.60
CA ALA A 117 -21.56 -21.90 26.71
C ALA A 117 -20.98 -21.08 27.88
N LEU A 118 -20.10 -20.13 27.60
CA LEU A 118 -19.54 -19.24 28.61
C LEU A 118 -20.62 -18.46 29.37
N ARG A 119 -21.66 -18.02 28.70
CA ARG A 119 -22.75 -17.29 29.35
C ARG A 119 -23.69 -18.18 30.13
N LEU A 120 -24.09 -19.32 29.55
CA LEU A 120 -25.07 -20.20 30.16
C LEU A 120 -24.51 -20.94 31.40
N TYR A 121 -23.23 -21.30 31.36
CA TYR A 121 -22.58 -22.08 32.41
C TYR A 121 -21.60 -21.23 33.25
N ALA A 122 -21.73 -19.92 33.26
CA ALA A 122 -20.86 -19.00 34.01
C ALA A 122 -20.79 -19.32 35.52
N THR A 123 -21.86 -19.88 36.10
CA THR A 123 -21.95 -20.28 37.51
C THR A 123 -21.63 -21.74 37.76
N GLU A 124 -21.32 -22.52 36.73
CA GLU A 124 -21.02 -23.95 36.76
C GLU A 124 -19.63 -24.22 36.13
N PRO A 125 -18.52 -23.95 36.85
CA PRO A 125 -17.17 -23.96 36.26
C PRO A 125 -16.75 -25.27 35.59
N GLU A 126 -17.07 -26.42 36.20
CA GLU A 126 -16.74 -27.73 35.66
C GLU A 126 -17.50 -28.00 34.37
N ARG A 127 -18.81 -27.75 34.34
CA ARG A 127 -19.64 -27.90 33.15
C ARG A 127 -19.24 -26.94 32.03
N CYS A 128 -18.84 -25.73 32.38
CA CYS A 128 -18.31 -24.78 31.45
C CYS A 128 -17.00 -25.27 30.81
N ALA A 129 -16.05 -25.75 31.61
CA ALA A 129 -14.78 -26.29 31.15
C ALA A 129 -14.95 -27.51 30.23
N ASP A 130 -15.80 -28.47 30.62
CA ASP A 130 -16.09 -29.67 29.83
C ASP A 130 -16.74 -29.28 28.47
N SER A 131 -17.69 -28.34 28.49
CA SER A 131 -18.35 -27.85 27.29
C SER A 131 -17.37 -27.18 26.34
N LEU A 132 -16.46 -26.34 26.84
CA LEU A 132 -15.44 -25.69 26.04
C LEU A 132 -14.44 -26.67 25.45
N LEU A 133 -14.02 -27.67 26.22
CA LEU A 133 -13.13 -28.72 25.75
C LEU A 133 -13.77 -29.56 24.64
N ALA A 134 -15.05 -29.92 24.82
CA ALA A 134 -15.82 -30.67 23.82
C ALA A 134 -15.98 -29.87 22.53
N LEU A 135 -16.30 -28.55 22.60
CA LEU A 135 -16.39 -27.66 21.47
C LEU A 135 -15.04 -27.50 20.75
N GLN A 136 -13.94 -27.45 21.48
CA GLN A 136 -12.60 -27.40 20.92
C GLN A 136 -12.26 -28.67 20.12
N ARG A 137 -12.50 -29.86 20.70
CA ARG A 137 -12.29 -31.14 20.01
C ARG A 137 -13.16 -31.26 18.75
N PHE A 138 -14.40 -30.82 18.83
CA PHE A 138 -15.31 -30.80 17.70
C PHE A 138 -14.81 -29.85 16.58
N ASN A 139 -14.26 -28.71 16.92
CA ASN A 139 -13.67 -27.78 15.94
C ASN A 139 -12.46 -28.42 15.22
N PHE A 140 -11.61 -29.16 15.93
CA PHE A 140 -10.52 -29.90 15.31
C PHE A 140 -11.04 -30.95 14.32
N LEU A 141 -12.10 -31.67 14.67
CA LEU A 141 -12.74 -32.63 13.78
C LEU A 141 -13.27 -31.96 12.51
N GLN A 142 -13.95 -30.81 12.63
CA GLN A 142 -14.44 -30.06 11.48
C GLN A 142 -13.30 -29.61 10.56
N LEU A 143 -12.20 -29.10 11.13
CA LEU A 143 -11.04 -28.67 10.35
C LEU A 143 -10.34 -29.84 9.66
N ALA A 144 -10.25 -31.00 10.32
CA ALA A 144 -9.68 -32.21 9.72
C ALA A 144 -10.54 -32.76 8.57
N LEU A 145 -11.86 -32.73 8.72
CA LEU A 145 -12.79 -33.08 7.63
C LEU A 145 -12.66 -32.13 6.42
N LEU A 146 -12.56 -30.83 6.66
CA LEU A 146 -12.33 -29.84 5.60
C LEU A 146 -10.99 -30.09 4.90
N ALA A 147 -9.93 -30.41 5.65
CA ALA A 147 -8.62 -30.73 5.07
C ALA A 147 -8.68 -32.00 4.21
N SER A 148 -9.42 -33.02 4.66
CA SER A 148 -9.60 -34.27 3.92
C SER A 148 -10.44 -34.10 2.66
N LEU A 149 -11.48 -33.27 2.71
CA LEU A 149 -12.29 -32.90 1.53
C LEU A 149 -11.45 -32.10 0.52
N ALA A 150 -10.61 -31.20 1.01
CA ALA A 150 -9.67 -30.47 0.16
C ALA A 150 -8.69 -31.40 -0.55
N ALA A 151 -8.16 -32.40 0.15
CA ALA A 151 -7.27 -33.39 -0.43
C ALA A 151 -7.95 -34.27 -1.50
N ARG A 152 -9.21 -34.70 -1.28
CA ARG A 152 -10.01 -35.46 -2.26
C ARG A 152 -10.31 -34.62 -3.50
N SER A 153 -10.73 -33.36 -3.35
CA SER A 153 -10.99 -32.44 -4.46
C SER A 153 -9.75 -32.22 -5.34
N GLN A 154 -8.55 -32.36 -4.79
CA GLN A 154 -7.29 -32.30 -5.54
C GLN A 154 -7.04 -33.56 -6.39
N GLN A 155 -7.50 -34.73 -5.96
CA GLN A 155 -7.34 -36.00 -6.70
C GLN A 155 -8.33 -36.13 -7.88
N GLU A 156 -9.52 -35.52 -7.79
CA GLU A 156 -10.59 -35.63 -8.80
C GLU A 156 -10.62 -34.49 -9.84
N GLY A 157 -9.60 -33.61 -9.86
CA GLY A 157 -9.45 -32.61 -10.94
C GLY A 157 -10.40 -31.39 -10.88
N GLY A 158 -11.18 -31.23 -9.82
CA GLY A 158 -12.14 -30.13 -9.62
C GLY A 158 -11.60 -29.01 -8.72
N VAL A 159 -11.41 -27.87 -9.29
CA VAL A 159 -10.87 -26.60 -8.90
C VAL A 159 -11.37 -26.05 -7.54
N VAL A 160 -10.62 -26.21 -6.44
CA VAL A 160 -10.21 -25.10 -5.54
C VAL A 160 -8.84 -25.44 -4.97
N ARG A 161 -7.79 -24.93 -5.58
CA ARG A 161 -6.42 -25.07 -5.08
C ARG A 161 -6.20 -24.04 -3.98
N THR A 162 -6.24 -24.46 -2.70
CA THR A 162 -5.53 -23.74 -1.65
C THR A 162 -4.05 -23.66 -2.00
N LEU A 163 -3.44 -22.51 -1.75
CA LEU A 163 -1.99 -22.34 -1.94
C LEU A 163 -1.27 -23.46 -1.15
N PRO A 164 -0.43 -24.28 -1.78
CA PRO A 164 0.29 -25.37 -1.09
C PRO A 164 1.43 -24.83 -0.21
N THR A 165 1.18 -23.76 0.52
CA THR A 165 2.11 -23.06 1.39
C THR A 165 1.51 -22.96 2.77
N PRO A 166 2.26 -23.29 3.84
CA PRO A 166 1.82 -23.07 5.21
C PRO A 166 1.34 -21.62 5.40
N GLU A 167 0.21 -21.44 6.07
CA GLU A 167 -0.23 -20.14 6.57
C GLU A 167 0.73 -19.63 7.66
N TYR A 168 0.65 -18.34 7.97
CA TYR A 168 1.59 -17.66 8.85
C TYR A 168 1.89 -18.39 10.16
N ALA A 169 0.88 -18.86 10.87
CA ALA A 169 1.06 -19.55 12.15
C ALA A 169 1.87 -20.86 12.00
N ALA A 170 1.52 -21.68 11.03
CA ALA A 170 2.24 -22.93 10.76
C ALA A 170 3.67 -22.66 10.27
N PHE A 171 3.85 -21.64 9.43
CA PHE A 171 5.19 -21.23 9.00
C PHE A 171 6.05 -20.75 10.17
N MET A 172 5.49 -19.99 11.11
CA MET A 172 6.23 -19.52 12.29
C MET A 172 6.70 -20.67 13.20
N GLU A 173 5.95 -21.76 13.31
CA GLU A 173 6.39 -22.96 14.03
C GLU A 173 7.57 -23.65 13.31
N ILE A 174 7.48 -23.81 11.99
CA ILE A 174 8.58 -24.34 11.17
C ILE A 174 9.83 -23.47 11.33
N PHE A 175 9.65 -22.16 11.29
CA PHE A 175 10.74 -21.19 11.42
C PHE A 175 11.39 -21.26 12.81
N ARG A 176 10.60 -21.37 13.88
CA ARG A 176 11.11 -21.52 15.24
C ARG A 176 11.94 -22.80 15.38
N ALA A 177 11.44 -23.93 14.90
CA ALA A 177 12.17 -25.19 14.91
C ALA A 177 13.49 -25.11 14.12
N ALA A 178 13.49 -24.40 12.97
CA ALA A 178 14.69 -24.18 12.19
C ALA A 178 15.72 -23.34 12.95
N ILE A 179 15.32 -22.24 13.61
CA ILE A 179 16.21 -21.42 14.44
C ILE A 179 16.82 -22.24 15.57
N ASP A 180 16.02 -23.02 16.28
CA ASP A 180 16.50 -23.84 17.40
C ASP A 180 17.53 -24.88 16.95
N SER A 181 17.30 -25.54 15.81
CA SER A 181 18.28 -26.46 15.20
C SER A 181 19.58 -25.74 14.81
N HIS A 182 19.49 -24.58 14.13
CA HIS A 182 20.66 -23.83 13.68
C HIS A 182 21.45 -23.21 14.86
N ARG A 183 20.76 -22.83 15.93
CA ARG A 183 21.40 -22.37 17.17
C ARG A 183 22.30 -23.44 17.78
N GLN A 184 21.82 -24.71 17.79
CA GLN A 184 22.61 -25.84 18.31
C GLN A 184 23.80 -26.17 17.41
N GLU A 185 23.65 -26.02 16.09
CA GLU A 185 24.70 -26.33 15.10
C GLU A 185 25.68 -25.17 14.85
N GLY A 186 25.41 -23.97 15.37
CA GLY A 186 26.20 -22.76 15.09
C GLY A 186 26.17 -22.35 13.60
N LYS A 187 25.08 -22.63 12.89
CA LYS A 187 24.93 -22.36 11.46
C LYS A 187 24.01 -21.17 11.18
N GLN A 188 24.22 -20.53 10.04
CA GLN A 188 23.37 -19.47 9.56
C GLN A 188 22.20 -20.01 8.72
N LEU A 189 21.07 -19.30 8.79
CA LEU A 189 19.94 -19.44 7.87
C LEU A 189 19.49 -18.06 7.39
N ALA A 190 18.83 -17.99 6.23
CA ALA A 190 18.24 -16.75 5.76
C ALA A 190 16.72 -16.85 5.63
N LEU A 191 16.06 -15.72 5.89
CA LEU A 191 14.67 -15.49 5.55
C LEU A 191 14.59 -14.45 4.44
N LEU A 192 13.97 -14.80 3.32
CA LEU A 192 13.64 -13.91 2.23
C LEU A 192 12.16 -13.57 2.29
N LEU A 193 11.80 -12.30 2.45
CA LEU A 193 10.41 -11.85 2.42
C LEU A 193 10.11 -11.24 1.05
N LEU A 194 9.38 -11.99 0.24
CA LEU A 194 8.87 -11.51 -1.04
C LEU A 194 7.58 -10.72 -0.82
N GLN A 195 7.49 -9.51 -1.37
CA GLN A 195 6.27 -8.73 -1.46
C GLN A 195 5.90 -8.46 -2.91
N VAL A 196 4.67 -8.81 -3.30
CA VAL A 196 4.11 -8.59 -4.65
C VAL A 196 3.20 -7.37 -4.60
N ARG A 197 3.54 -6.29 -5.34
CA ARG A 197 2.95 -4.95 -5.14
C ARG A 197 1.58 -4.73 -5.81
N LYS A 198 1.27 -5.42 -6.90
CA LYS A 198 0.07 -5.14 -7.72
C LYS A 198 -1.12 -6.07 -7.44
N VAL A 199 -1.08 -6.88 -6.39
CA VAL A 199 -2.15 -7.85 -6.07
C VAL A 199 -3.50 -7.16 -5.86
N GLU A 200 -3.53 -6.05 -5.10
CA GLU A 200 -4.76 -5.28 -4.86
C GLU A 200 -5.35 -4.68 -6.14
N GLN A 201 -4.51 -4.30 -7.10
CA GLN A 201 -4.97 -3.80 -8.40
C GLN A 201 -5.64 -4.92 -9.21
N ILE A 202 -5.04 -6.12 -9.18
CA ILE A 202 -5.63 -7.32 -9.83
C ILE A 202 -6.97 -7.65 -9.18
N ASP A 203 -7.05 -7.61 -7.84
CA ASP A 203 -8.28 -7.84 -7.10
C ASP A 203 -9.40 -6.87 -7.45
N ARG A 204 -9.07 -5.59 -7.55
CA ARG A 204 -10.04 -4.55 -7.95
C ARG A 204 -10.53 -4.70 -9.38
N GLN A 205 -9.65 -5.14 -10.30
CA GLN A 205 -9.97 -5.25 -11.72
C GLN A 205 -10.66 -6.57 -12.09
N LEU A 206 -10.28 -7.69 -11.45
CA LEU A 206 -10.69 -9.04 -11.85
C LEU A 206 -11.36 -9.84 -10.72
N GLY A 207 -11.46 -9.28 -9.52
CA GLY A 207 -12.00 -9.95 -8.34
C GLY A 207 -10.99 -10.82 -7.59
N LEU A 208 -11.30 -11.08 -6.32
CA LEU A 208 -10.42 -11.75 -5.35
C LEU A 208 -9.94 -13.14 -5.80
N GLN A 209 -10.77 -13.90 -6.49
CA GLN A 209 -10.43 -15.25 -7.00
C GLN A 209 -9.30 -15.21 -8.04
N LYS A 210 -9.29 -14.20 -8.90
CA LYS A 210 -8.24 -14.03 -9.91
C LYS A 210 -6.93 -13.58 -9.29
N GLY A 211 -6.96 -12.72 -8.24
CA GLY A 211 -5.80 -12.36 -7.45
C GLY A 211 -5.18 -13.57 -6.73
N GLU A 212 -5.99 -14.45 -6.14
CA GLU A 212 -5.49 -15.70 -5.55
C GLU A 212 -4.88 -16.63 -6.60
N ALA A 213 -5.51 -16.76 -7.78
CA ALA A 213 -4.95 -17.54 -8.88
C ALA A 213 -3.60 -16.98 -9.37
N PHE A 214 -3.44 -15.65 -9.36
CA PHE A 214 -2.18 -14.99 -9.65
C PHE A 214 -1.11 -15.34 -8.62
N MET A 215 -1.42 -15.20 -7.33
CA MET A 215 -0.50 -15.52 -6.23
C MET A 215 -0.10 -17.01 -6.21
N LEU A 216 -1.02 -17.90 -6.57
CA LEU A 216 -0.73 -19.33 -6.74
C LEU A 216 0.33 -19.57 -7.83
N ARG A 217 0.25 -18.85 -8.96
CA ARG A 217 1.23 -18.97 -10.04
C ARG A 217 2.59 -18.39 -9.66
N VAL A 218 2.62 -17.27 -8.91
CA VAL A 218 3.85 -16.75 -8.29
C VAL A 218 4.51 -17.82 -7.43
N THR A 219 3.75 -18.42 -6.51
CA THR A 219 4.24 -19.48 -5.61
C THR A 219 4.78 -20.69 -6.38
N ARG A 220 4.07 -21.13 -7.42
CA ARG A 220 4.49 -22.25 -8.27
C ARG A 220 5.81 -21.96 -8.95
N ARG A 221 5.99 -20.78 -9.56
CA ARG A 221 7.26 -20.39 -10.20
C ARG A 221 8.43 -20.39 -9.23
N MET A 222 8.21 -19.89 -7.99
CA MET A 222 9.24 -19.94 -6.97
C MET A 222 9.64 -21.38 -6.64
N ARG A 223 8.67 -22.27 -6.41
CA ARG A 223 8.94 -23.67 -6.03
C ARG A 223 9.58 -24.48 -7.15
N GLU A 224 9.05 -24.40 -8.36
CA GLU A 224 9.51 -25.21 -9.48
C GLU A 224 10.80 -24.69 -10.10
N GLY A 225 11.03 -23.35 -10.05
CA GLY A 225 12.16 -22.72 -10.75
C GLY A 225 13.39 -22.45 -9.89
N VAL A 226 13.23 -22.26 -8.56
CA VAL A 226 14.32 -21.70 -7.74
C VAL A 226 14.56 -22.45 -6.43
N LEU A 227 13.48 -22.80 -5.70
CA LEU A 227 13.59 -23.33 -4.36
C LEU A 227 14.08 -24.78 -4.35
N ARG A 228 14.98 -25.11 -3.41
CA ARG A 228 15.47 -26.46 -3.17
C ARG A 228 14.45 -27.23 -2.34
N LYS A 229 14.55 -28.58 -2.30
CA LYS A 229 13.66 -29.43 -1.48
C LYS A 229 13.69 -29.08 0.02
N GLN A 230 14.81 -28.58 0.51
CA GLN A 230 15.00 -28.18 1.90
C GLN A 230 14.51 -26.76 2.23
N ASP A 231 14.26 -25.91 1.22
CA ASP A 231 13.80 -24.56 1.41
C ASP A 231 12.31 -24.57 1.72
N GLN A 232 11.91 -23.80 2.74
CA GLN A 232 10.52 -23.73 3.20
C GLN A 232 9.88 -22.42 2.75
N LEU A 233 8.70 -22.51 2.18
CA LEU A 233 7.93 -21.36 1.74
C LEU A 233 6.65 -21.24 2.57
N GLY A 234 6.41 -20.09 3.20
CA GLY A 234 5.21 -19.79 3.97
C GLY A 234 4.51 -18.52 3.49
N ARG A 235 3.22 -18.41 3.73
CA ARG A 235 2.43 -17.22 3.46
C ARG A 235 2.42 -16.32 4.70
N VAL A 236 2.86 -15.07 4.57
CA VAL A 236 2.89 -14.09 5.67
C VAL A 236 1.64 -13.21 5.65
N SER A 237 1.24 -12.78 4.45
CA SER A 237 0.00 -12.03 4.22
C SER A 237 -0.54 -12.33 2.83
N ARG A 238 -1.57 -11.60 2.41
CA ARG A 238 -2.17 -11.78 1.08
C ARG A 238 -1.19 -11.59 -0.07
N ASP A 239 -0.30 -10.60 0.06
CA ASP A 239 0.67 -10.16 -0.93
C ASP A 239 2.11 -10.54 -0.58
N GLN A 240 2.34 -11.25 0.57
CA GLN A 240 3.68 -11.53 1.08
C GLN A 240 3.90 -13.02 1.32
N PHE A 241 5.06 -13.50 0.85
CA PHE A 241 5.58 -14.83 1.13
C PHE A 241 6.93 -14.75 1.82
N ALA A 242 7.16 -15.65 2.78
CA ALA A 242 8.45 -15.84 3.41
C ALA A 242 9.09 -17.13 2.90
N CYS A 243 10.32 -17.05 2.43
CA CYS A 243 11.12 -18.20 2.02
C CYS A 243 12.27 -18.37 3.00
N LEU A 244 12.30 -19.51 3.70
CA LEU A 244 13.34 -19.90 4.64
C LEU A 244 14.39 -20.73 3.92
N LEU A 245 15.63 -20.27 3.93
CA LEU A 245 16.79 -20.96 3.33
C LEU A 245 17.66 -21.52 4.47
N PRO A 246 17.57 -22.80 4.79
CA PRO A 246 18.43 -23.39 5.80
C PRO A 246 19.87 -23.56 5.27
N ARG A 247 20.83 -23.42 6.18
CA ARG A 247 22.26 -23.68 5.93
C ARG A 247 22.83 -22.86 4.76
N ILE A 248 22.79 -21.55 4.89
CA ILE A 248 23.46 -20.66 3.96
C ILE A 248 24.94 -20.49 4.34
N GLY A 249 25.79 -20.28 3.33
CA GLY A 249 27.22 -19.98 3.51
C GLY A 249 27.51 -18.50 3.67
N GLY A 250 26.51 -17.68 4.06
CA GLY A 250 26.63 -16.23 4.24
C GLY A 250 25.59 -15.45 3.43
N GLU A 251 25.58 -14.14 3.65
CA GLU A 251 24.62 -13.18 3.08
C GLU A 251 24.59 -13.20 1.54
N GLY A 252 25.74 -13.30 0.88
CA GLY A 252 25.82 -13.34 -0.59
C GLY A 252 25.03 -14.49 -1.22
N VAL A 253 24.89 -15.63 -0.52
CA VAL A 253 24.05 -16.75 -0.99
C VAL A 253 22.57 -16.40 -0.91
N ALA A 254 22.16 -15.66 0.11
CA ALA A 254 20.78 -15.18 0.26
C ALA A 254 20.43 -14.15 -0.83
N ILE A 255 21.34 -13.22 -1.14
CA ILE A 255 21.18 -12.23 -2.22
C ILE A 255 21.05 -12.95 -3.57
N LEU A 256 21.92 -13.94 -3.84
CA LEU A 256 21.86 -14.71 -5.08
C LEU A 256 20.53 -15.48 -5.22
N ALA A 257 20.00 -16.03 -4.11
CA ALA A 257 18.70 -16.70 -4.10
C ALA A 257 17.56 -15.72 -4.36
N ALA A 258 17.60 -14.52 -3.76
CA ALA A 258 16.63 -13.46 -3.98
C ALA A 258 16.60 -13.02 -5.45
N ASN A 259 17.76 -12.79 -6.07
CA ASN A 259 17.86 -12.41 -7.47
C ASN A 259 17.34 -13.52 -8.41
N LYS A 260 17.59 -14.79 -8.09
CA LYS A 260 17.02 -15.93 -8.84
C LYS A 260 15.49 -15.98 -8.73
N ILE A 261 14.93 -15.70 -7.56
CA ILE A 261 13.46 -15.64 -7.37
C ILE A 261 12.88 -14.51 -8.23
N LEU A 262 13.47 -13.31 -8.19
CA LEU A 262 13.00 -12.19 -9.00
C LEU A 262 13.12 -12.49 -10.50
N GLY A 263 14.23 -13.07 -10.97
CA GLY A 263 14.40 -13.49 -12.36
C GLY A 263 13.36 -14.53 -12.82
N ALA A 264 12.99 -15.48 -11.95
CA ALA A 264 11.91 -16.44 -12.26
C ALA A 264 10.53 -15.78 -12.36
N LEU A 265 10.35 -14.60 -11.74
CA LEU A 265 9.10 -13.83 -11.76
C LEU A 265 9.05 -12.77 -12.88
N GLU A 266 10.13 -12.52 -13.63
CA GLU A 266 10.16 -11.54 -14.73
C GLU A 266 9.21 -11.88 -15.87
N ALA A 267 9.04 -13.18 -16.16
CA ALA A 267 8.12 -13.59 -17.20
C ALA A 267 6.67 -13.26 -16.79
N PRO A 268 5.89 -12.59 -17.65
CA PRO A 268 4.51 -12.23 -17.36
C PRO A 268 3.64 -13.44 -16.98
N ILE A 269 2.65 -13.23 -16.12
CA ILE A 269 1.76 -14.27 -15.59
C ILE A 269 0.37 -14.14 -16.24
N PRO A 270 -0.08 -15.11 -17.05
CA PRO A 270 -1.40 -15.09 -17.66
C PRO A 270 -2.49 -15.40 -16.61
N ILE A 271 -3.57 -14.59 -16.56
CA ILE A 271 -4.75 -14.80 -15.73
C ILE A 271 -6.00 -14.61 -16.60
N GLY A 272 -6.62 -15.71 -16.99
CA GLY A 272 -7.66 -15.69 -18.02
C GLY A 272 -7.09 -15.17 -19.34
N ASP A 273 -7.74 -14.17 -19.92
CA ASP A 273 -7.34 -13.55 -21.20
C ASP A 273 -6.36 -12.37 -21.04
N ARG A 274 -5.92 -12.09 -19.82
CA ARG A 274 -4.98 -11.00 -19.49
C ARG A 274 -3.67 -11.53 -18.96
N VAL A 275 -2.64 -10.70 -19.09
CA VAL A 275 -1.28 -11.01 -18.64
C VAL A 275 -0.83 -9.92 -17.66
N PHE A 276 -0.20 -10.31 -16.55
CA PHE A 276 0.25 -9.42 -15.49
C PHE A 276 1.72 -9.68 -15.15
N ASP A 277 2.45 -8.62 -14.89
CA ASP A 277 3.81 -8.70 -14.36
C ASP A 277 3.77 -8.90 -12.84
N ALA A 278 4.58 -9.81 -12.34
CA ALA A 278 4.80 -9.96 -10.91
C ALA A 278 5.78 -8.88 -10.43
N ASP A 279 5.26 -7.66 -10.24
CA ASP A 279 6.03 -6.55 -9.65
C ASP A 279 6.34 -6.86 -8.18
N ALA A 280 7.54 -7.40 -7.93
CA ALA A 280 7.93 -7.93 -6.63
C ALA A 280 9.25 -7.34 -6.14
N VAL A 281 9.37 -7.23 -4.81
CA VAL A 281 10.60 -6.86 -4.10
C VAL A 281 10.91 -7.91 -3.03
N ILE A 282 12.18 -8.05 -2.63
CA ILE A 282 12.60 -9.02 -1.62
C ILE A 282 13.45 -8.35 -0.55
N GLY A 283 12.99 -8.47 0.71
CA GLY A 283 13.79 -8.18 1.90
C GLY A 283 14.50 -9.42 2.41
N ILE A 284 15.77 -9.28 2.78
CA ILE A 284 16.67 -10.37 3.16
C ILE A 284 17.12 -10.17 4.60
N VAL A 285 17.00 -11.21 5.42
CA VAL A 285 17.59 -11.26 6.75
C VAL A 285 18.36 -12.55 6.96
N VAL A 286 19.41 -12.49 7.77
CA VAL A 286 20.27 -13.63 8.12
C VAL A 286 20.26 -13.82 9.62
N TYR A 287 19.97 -15.04 10.08
CA TYR A 287 20.11 -15.45 11.47
C TYR A 287 21.57 -15.92 11.71
N PRO A 288 22.19 -15.57 12.83
CA PRO A 288 21.69 -14.75 13.94
C PRO A 288 21.90 -13.24 13.77
N ASP A 289 22.58 -12.78 12.73
CA ASP A 289 23.13 -11.43 12.59
C ASP A 289 22.03 -10.35 12.59
N HIS A 290 20.87 -10.67 12.02
CA HIS A 290 19.75 -9.75 11.85
C HIS A 290 18.57 -10.03 12.79
N GLY A 291 18.75 -10.85 13.84
CA GLY A 291 17.76 -11.16 14.86
C GLY A 291 17.90 -12.54 15.46
N GLY A 292 17.44 -12.68 16.72
CA GLY A 292 17.58 -13.91 17.50
C GLY A 292 16.34 -14.81 17.56
N ASP A 293 15.19 -14.32 17.07
CA ASP A 293 13.89 -15.00 17.14
C ASP A 293 13.08 -14.80 15.85
N PRO A 294 12.08 -15.67 15.56
CA PRO A 294 11.30 -15.58 14.34
C PRO A 294 10.57 -14.24 14.14
N GLN A 295 10.04 -13.65 15.23
CA GLN A 295 9.27 -12.40 15.15
C GLN A 295 10.17 -11.23 14.76
N SER A 296 11.34 -11.09 15.40
CA SER A 296 12.32 -10.05 15.07
C SER A 296 12.82 -10.20 13.64
N LEU A 297 13.11 -11.42 13.18
CA LEU A 297 13.56 -11.66 11.81
C LEU A 297 12.47 -11.34 10.76
N VAL A 298 11.22 -11.71 10.99
CA VAL A 298 10.11 -11.35 10.08
C VAL A 298 9.90 -9.84 10.06
N ARG A 299 9.96 -9.16 11.20
CA ARG A 299 9.88 -7.70 11.28
C ARG A 299 11.01 -7.05 10.47
N ASN A 300 12.24 -7.49 10.69
CA ASN A 300 13.41 -6.95 10.01
C ASN A 300 13.42 -7.26 8.51
N ALA A 301 12.89 -8.42 8.10
CA ALA A 301 12.68 -8.74 6.69
C ALA A 301 11.65 -7.82 6.00
N LYS A 302 10.59 -7.40 6.73
CA LYS A 302 9.63 -6.41 6.24
C LYS A 302 10.27 -5.04 6.05
N LEU A 303 11.13 -4.61 6.97
CA LEU A 303 11.91 -3.37 6.84
C LEU A 303 12.81 -3.40 5.62
N ALA A 304 13.56 -4.49 5.44
CA ALA A 304 14.39 -4.69 4.26
C ALA A 304 13.58 -4.72 2.96
N ALA A 305 12.39 -5.36 2.93
CA ALA A 305 11.53 -5.38 1.76
C ALA A 305 11.00 -3.98 1.38
N ARG A 306 10.76 -3.11 2.37
CA ARG A 306 10.44 -1.69 2.11
C ARG A 306 11.61 -0.94 1.49
N ALA A 307 12.83 -1.11 2.03
CA ALA A 307 14.04 -0.50 1.47
C ALA A 307 14.30 -0.99 0.03
N ALA A 308 14.00 -2.25 -0.27
CA ALA A 308 14.12 -2.82 -1.61
C ALA A 308 13.24 -2.15 -2.67
N ARG A 309 12.18 -1.41 -2.28
CA ARG A 309 11.31 -0.67 -3.23
C ARG A 309 12.05 0.43 -3.98
N GLY A 310 13.06 1.04 -3.35
CA GLY A 310 13.89 2.08 -3.94
C GLY A 310 15.19 1.57 -4.57
N ALA A 311 15.51 0.28 -4.40
CA ALA A 311 16.72 -0.31 -4.92
C ALA A 311 16.56 -0.73 -6.39
N ALA A 312 17.61 -0.51 -7.20
CA ALA A 312 17.60 -0.83 -8.63
C ALA A 312 17.42 -2.34 -8.90
N ASP A 313 17.95 -3.19 -8.04
CA ASP A 313 17.89 -4.66 -8.11
C ASP A 313 16.66 -5.25 -7.38
N ARG A 314 15.80 -4.40 -6.80
CA ARG A 314 14.57 -4.78 -6.09
C ARG A 314 14.82 -5.74 -4.91
N THR A 315 16.04 -5.77 -4.38
CA THR A 315 16.43 -6.53 -3.19
C THR A 315 17.11 -5.62 -2.18
N ALA A 316 16.94 -5.90 -0.90
CA ALA A 316 17.72 -5.25 0.17
C ALA A 316 17.99 -6.23 1.30
N VAL A 317 19.20 -6.20 1.81
CA VAL A 317 19.55 -6.86 3.07
C VAL A 317 19.18 -5.94 4.22
N TYR A 318 18.71 -6.50 5.32
CA TYR A 318 18.39 -5.72 6.50
C TYR A 318 19.62 -5.00 7.05
N ASP A 319 19.42 -3.71 7.29
CA ASP A 319 20.36 -2.85 8.02
C ASP A 319 19.57 -2.25 9.20
N PRO A 320 20.13 -2.19 10.41
CA PRO A 320 19.48 -1.51 11.54
C PRO A 320 19.03 -0.07 11.23
N ALA A 321 19.72 0.63 10.31
CA ALA A 321 19.30 1.93 9.81
C ALA A 321 17.91 1.93 9.14
N HIS A 322 17.47 0.78 8.60
CA HIS A 322 16.12 0.63 8.03
C HIS A 322 15.02 0.80 9.09
N GLY A 323 15.27 0.30 10.32
CA GLY A 323 14.35 0.46 11.44
C GLY A 323 14.20 1.91 11.88
N ALA A 324 15.33 2.60 12.00
CA ALA A 324 15.36 4.04 12.32
C ALA A 324 14.67 4.87 11.23
N SER A 325 14.83 4.47 9.96
CA SER A 325 14.13 5.10 8.83
C SER A 325 12.61 4.91 8.94
N GLU A 326 12.13 3.70 9.27
CA GLU A 326 10.68 3.44 9.41
C GLU A 326 10.06 4.20 10.58
N GLU A 327 10.72 4.23 11.74
CA GLU A 327 10.26 5.02 12.88
C GLU A 327 10.16 6.50 12.51
N ARG A 328 11.14 7.00 11.75
CA ARG A 328 11.14 8.36 11.24
C ARG A 328 10.01 8.61 10.24
N GLU A 329 9.73 7.66 9.33
CA GLU A 329 8.58 7.75 8.41
C GLU A 329 7.25 7.80 9.17
N MET A 330 7.05 6.92 10.16
CA MET A 330 5.85 6.92 11.00
C MET A 330 5.71 8.22 11.80
N LEU A 331 6.83 8.80 12.24
CA LEU A 331 6.84 10.10 12.89
C LEU A 331 6.38 11.19 11.90
N TYR A 332 6.93 11.23 10.67
CA TYR A 332 6.49 12.16 9.64
C TYR A 332 4.97 12.04 9.37
N GLU A 333 4.45 10.83 9.19
CA GLU A 333 3.02 10.60 8.95
C GLU A 333 2.14 11.09 10.10
N THR A 334 2.52 10.76 11.34
CA THR A 334 1.78 11.15 12.54
C THR A 334 1.78 12.67 12.72
N ARG A 335 2.96 13.31 12.56
CA ARG A 335 3.13 14.75 12.70
C ARG A 335 2.41 15.52 11.60
N LEU A 336 2.39 15.02 10.36
CA LEU A 336 1.67 15.67 9.26
C LEU A 336 0.15 15.65 9.50
N ARG A 337 -0.42 14.51 9.95
CA ARG A 337 -1.83 14.44 10.31
C ARG A 337 -2.16 15.48 11.40
N HIS A 338 -1.36 15.51 12.44
CA HIS A 338 -1.53 16.47 13.52
C HIS A 338 -1.42 17.93 13.01
N ALA A 339 -0.44 18.22 12.14
CA ALA A 339 -0.27 19.55 11.58
C ALA A 339 -1.48 19.98 10.71
N LEU A 340 -2.06 19.07 9.95
CA LEU A 340 -3.30 19.32 9.18
C LEU A 340 -4.50 19.59 10.11
N GLU A 341 -4.70 18.75 11.13
CA GLU A 341 -5.83 18.87 12.07
C GLU A 341 -5.76 20.16 12.91
N GLN A 342 -4.55 20.54 13.33
CA GLN A 342 -4.32 21.73 14.16
C GLN A 342 -4.01 22.99 13.35
N ASN A 343 -4.05 22.92 12.00
CA ASN A 343 -3.76 24.04 11.10
C ASN A 343 -2.37 24.68 11.36
N LEU A 344 -1.35 23.83 11.57
CA LEU A 344 0.03 24.23 11.87
C LEU A 344 0.90 24.39 10.61
N LEU A 345 0.35 24.12 9.43
CA LEU A 345 1.01 24.35 8.15
C LEU A 345 0.95 25.83 7.76
N ASN A 346 1.93 26.28 7.01
CA ASN A 346 2.02 27.64 6.51
C ASN A 346 2.25 27.67 5.01
N LEU A 347 1.95 28.83 4.38
CA LEU A 347 2.27 29.09 2.99
C LEU A 347 3.26 30.25 2.92
N VAL A 348 4.25 30.10 2.05
CA VAL A 348 5.13 31.17 1.62
C VAL A 348 5.01 31.36 0.11
N PHE A 349 5.43 32.49 -0.38
CA PHE A 349 5.23 32.88 -1.77
C PHE A 349 6.56 33.32 -2.40
N GLU A 350 6.92 32.76 -3.53
CA GLU A 350 8.10 33.16 -4.28
C GLU A 350 7.68 34.13 -5.40
N PRO A 351 8.22 35.37 -5.40
CA PRO A 351 7.84 36.35 -6.39
C PRO A 351 8.38 36.02 -7.80
N GLN A 352 7.50 36.11 -8.78
CA GLN A 352 7.83 36.07 -10.20
C GLN A 352 7.77 37.50 -10.76
N LEU A 353 8.92 38.06 -11.10
CA LEU A 353 8.99 39.40 -11.65
C LEU A 353 8.72 39.40 -13.15
N ASP A 354 7.84 40.25 -13.55
CA ASP A 354 7.58 40.55 -14.95
C ASP A 354 8.74 41.37 -15.54
N ALA A 355 9.27 40.92 -16.66
CA ALA A 355 10.47 41.46 -17.30
C ALA A 355 10.31 42.92 -17.79
N GLN A 356 9.09 43.32 -18.15
CA GLN A 356 8.83 44.64 -18.68
C GLN A 356 8.60 45.69 -17.59
N SER A 357 7.77 45.31 -16.60
CA SER A 357 7.36 46.24 -15.54
C SER A 357 8.29 46.19 -14.32
N GLY A 358 9.05 45.12 -14.11
CA GLY A 358 9.84 44.89 -12.91
C GLY A 358 9.00 44.72 -11.65
N ARG A 359 7.69 44.51 -11.79
CA ARG A 359 6.75 44.30 -10.71
C ARG A 359 6.42 42.80 -10.54
N ILE A 360 5.77 42.44 -9.44
CA ILE A 360 5.27 41.11 -9.27
C ILE A 360 4.19 40.80 -10.30
N GLY A 361 4.50 39.93 -11.28
CA GLY A 361 3.57 39.43 -12.29
C GLY A 361 2.89 38.13 -11.87
N GLY A 362 3.51 37.39 -10.94
CA GLY A 362 3.01 36.15 -10.36
C GLY A 362 3.64 35.84 -9.02
N LEU A 363 3.03 34.97 -8.28
CA LEU A 363 3.51 34.41 -7.03
C LEU A 363 3.42 32.89 -7.13
N GLU A 364 4.48 32.18 -6.81
CA GLU A 364 4.43 30.73 -6.61
C GLU A 364 4.17 30.44 -5.14
N CYS A 365 3.08 29.72 -4.87
CA CYS A 365 2.73 29.28 -3.52
C CYS A 365 3.52 28.02 -3.18
N ILE A 366 4.19 28.03 -2.03
CA ILE A 366 5.02 26.94 -1.52
C ILE A 366 4.52 26.57 -0.12
N LEU A 367 4.27 25.29 0.07
CA LEU A 367 3.92 24.75 1.39
C LEU A 367 5.14 24.79 2.31
N ARG A 368 4.95 25.29 3.53
CA ARG A 368 5.93 25.25 4.62
C ARG A 368 5.38 24.44 5.80
N TRP A 369 6.11 23.43 6.17
CA TRP A 369 5.83 22.64 7.34
C TRP A 369 7.05 22.66 8.26
N THR A 370 6.91 23.35 9.38
CA THR A 370 7.90 23.39 10.46
C THR A 370 7.33 22.63 11.64
N ASP A 371 8.01 21.58 12.07
CA ASP A 371 7.63 20.74 13.21
C ASP A 371 8.69 20.87 14.33
N ALA A 372 8.25 20.78 15.58
CA ALA A 372 9.14 20.95 16.73
C ALA A 372 10.24 19.87 16.83
N GLU A 373 9.97 18.66 16.32
CA GLU A 373 10.88 17.52 16.38
C GLU A 373 11.59 17.26 15.03
N LEU A 374 10.88 17.47 13.92
CA LEU A 374 11.39 17.22 12.56
C LEU A 374 12.12 18.46 11.98
N GLY A 375 11.93 19.64 12.57
CA GLY A 375 12.42 20.89 12.03
C GLY A 375 11.66 21.34 10.78
N ASP A 376 12.35 22.05 9.87
CA ASP A 376 11.79 22.44 8.58
C ASP A 376 11.73 21.24 7.63
N VAL A 377 10.50 20.87 7.23
CA VAL A 377 10.23 19.77 6.30
C VAL A 377 10.03 20.33 4.91
N PRO A 378 10.83 19.92 3.91
CA PRO A 378 10.68 20.35 2.53
C PRO A 378 9.31 19.97 1.96
N GLU A 379 8.73 20.80 1.08
CA GLU A 379 7.43 20.57 0.44
C GLU A 379 7.34 19.21 -0.24
N VAL A 380 8.39 18.80 -0.97
CA VAL A 380 8.44 17.49 -1.63
C VAL A 380 8.27 16.37 -0.61
N ARG A 381 8.96 16.47 0.53
CA ARG A 381 8.86 15.49 1.60
C ARG A 381 7.47 15.46 2.26
N ALA A 382 6.86 16.63 2.45
CA ALA A 382 5.49 16.72 2.98
C ALA A 382 4.47 16.05 2.03
N LEU A 383 4.63 16.23 0.72
CA LEU A 383 3.77 15.59 -0.29
C LEU A 383 3.96 14.08 -0.33
N GLU A 384 5.20 13.58 -0.32
CA GLU A 384 5.50 12.13 -0.25
C GLU A 384 4.90 11.51 1.02
N THR A 385 5.06 12.18 2.15
CA THR A 385 4.48 11.76 3.43
C THR A 385 2.95 11.73 3.36
N ALA A 386 2.33 12.76 2.77
CA ALA A 386 0.88 12.83 2.62
C ALA A 386 0.32 11.71 1.73
N GLU A 387 1.05 11.35 0.68
CA GLU A 387 0.70 10.23 -0.21
C GLU A 387 0.80 8.89 0.53
N ALA A 388 1.90 8.65 1.24
CA ALA A 388 2.12 7.45 2.04
C ALA A 388 1.08 7.31 3.16
N ALA A 389 0.76 8.41 3.86
CA ALA A 389 -0.23 8.47 4.93
C ALA A 389 -1.69 8.45 4.44
N GLY A 390 -1.94 8.57 3.13
CA GLY A 390 -3.29 8.63 2.55
C GLY A 390 -4.05 9.92 2.85
N VAL A 391 -3.33 11.02 3.17
CA VAL A 391 -3.90 12.36 3.46
C VAL A 391 -3.54 13.41 2.40
N LEU A 392 -3.09 12.96 1.23
CA LEU A 392 -2.71 13.88 0.14
C LEU A 392 -3.88 14.75 -0.33
N ARG A 393 -5.09 14.21 -0.31
CA ARG A 393 -6.31 14.96 -0.65
C ARG A 393 -6.55 16.11 0.31
N GLU A 394 -6.49 15.83 1.60
CA GLU A 394 -6.67 16.80 2.68
C GLU A 394 -5.61 17.90 2.61
N LEU A 395 -4.35 17.52 2.40
CA LEU A 395 -3.24 18.46 2.24
C LEU A 395 -3.43 19.35 1.00
N THR A 396 -3.79 18.77 -0.15
CA THR A 396 -4.06 19.52 -1.38
C THR A 396 -5.20 20.52 -1.16
N TRP A 397 -6.28 20.10 -0.52
CA TRP A 397 -7.43 20.97 -0.24
C TRP A 397 -7.08 22.07 0.75
N TRP A 398 -6.31 21.76 1.79
CA TRP A 398 -5.81 22.74 2.74
C TRP A 398 -4.97 23.81 2.02
N THR A 399 -4.01 23.38 1.20
CA THR A 399 -3.13 24.27 0.43
C THR A 399 -3.93 25.19 -0.50
N PHE A 400 -4.84 24.64 -1.29
CA PHE A 400 -5.68 25.42 -2.23
C PHE A 400 -6.56 26.43 -1.51
N ASN A 401 -7.27 26.03 -0.46
CA ASN A 401 -8.13 26.95 0.27
C ASN A 401 -7.35 28.12 0.89
N ASN A 402 -6.23 27.83 1.55
CA ASN A 402 -5.42 28.87 2.16
C ASN A 402 -4.74 29.77 1.13
N ALA A 403 -4.25 29.21 0.02
CA ALA A 403 -3.65 29.99 -1.05
C ALA A 403 -4.67 30.92 -1.76
N LEU A 404 -5.88 30.43 -2.03
CA LEU A 404 -6.94 31.25 -2.63
C LEU A 404 -7.43 32.34 -1.67
N ARG A 405 -7.57 32.02 -0.37
CA ARG A 405 -7.84 33.03 0.66
C ARG A 405 -6.80 34.13 0.64
N GLN A 406 -5.51 33.75 0.61
CA GLN A 406 -4.41 34.71 0.58
C GLN A 406 -4.40 35.54 -0.72
N SER A 407 -4.73 34.92 -1.86
CA SER A 407 -4.88 35.63 -3.12
C SER A 407 -5.97 36.71 -3.08
N ALA A 408 -7.08 36.42 -2.42
CA ALA A 408 -8.14 37.42 -2.19
C ALA A 408 -7.65 38.56 -1.30
N GLU A 409 -6.91 38.26 -0.24
CA GLU A 409 -6.31 39.27 0.66
C GLU A 409 -5.28 40.15 -0.10
N PHE A 410 -4.42 39.57 -0.95
CA PHE A 410 -3.52 40.34 -1.83
C PHE A 410 -4.29 41.27 -2.74
N ALA A 411 -5.37 40.80 -3.36
CA ALA A 411 -6.20 41.61 -4.23
C ALA A 411 -6.85 42.81 -3.47
N HIS A 412 -7.33 42.60 -2.25
CA HIS A 412 -7.84 43.67 -1.38
C HIS A 412 -6.75 44.68 -0.99
N ALA A 413 -5.51 44.21 -0.80
CA ALA A 413 -4.36 45.08 -0.53
C ALA A 413 -3.82 45.80 -1.78
N GLY A 414 -4.43 45.60 -2.96
CA GLY A 414 -4.08 46.27 -4.23
C GLY A 414 -3.08 45.47 -5.07
N LEU A 415 -2.60 44.30 -4.63
CA LEU A 415 -1.69 43.45 -5.40
C LEU A 415 -2.50 42.46 -6.26
N GLN A 416 -2.54 42.73 -7.57
CA GLN A 416 -3.24 41.91 -8.55
C GLN A 416 -2.25 41.11 -9.40
N CYS A 417 -1.86 39.96 -8.95
CA CYS A 417 -0.92 39.06 -9.63
C CYS A 417 -1.53 37.68 -9.88
N LYS A 418 -0.86 36.85 -10.67
CA LYS A 418 -1.19 35.43 -10.82
C LYS A 418 -0.72 34.65 -9.61
N LEU A 419 -1.44 33.59 -9.24
CA LEU A 419 -1.08 32.66 -8.19
C LEU A 419 -0.82 31.29 -8.79
N GLY A 420 0.42 30.83 -8.72
CA GLY A 420 0.84 29.47 -9.12
C GLY A 420 0.67 28.49 -7.95
N LEU A 421 0.00 27.37 -8.22
CA LEU A 421 -0.23 26.28 -7.29
C LEU A 421 0.24 24.97 -7.93
N LYS A 422 1.19 24.29 -7.31
CA LYS A 422 1.67 22.99 -7.77
C LYS A 422 0.72 21.87 -7.35
N VAL A 423 0.51 20.94 -8.27
CA VAL A 423 -0.33 19.74 -8.00
C VAL A 423 0.44 18.49 -8.41
N SER A 424 0.47 17.51 -7.51
CA SER A 424 1.04 16.19 -7.82
C SER A 424 0.15 15.43 -8.80
N ALA A 425 0.73 14.40 -9.48
CA ALA A 425 -0.03 13.51 -10.36
C ALA A 425 -1.24 12.88 -9.66
N SER A 426 -1.02 12.36 -8.46
CA SER A 426 -2.06 11.71 -7.64
C SER A 426 -3.16 12.71 -7.21
N GLY A 427 -2.78 13.95 -6.90
CA GLY A 427 -3.71 15.05 -6.59
C GLY A 427 -4.58 15.46 -7.78
N LEU A 428 -3.97 15.62 -8.96
CA LEU A 428 -4.67 15.98 -10.20
C LEU A 428 -5.68 14.90 -10.62
N LEU A 429 -5.34 13.62 -10.41
CA LEU A 429 -6.18 12.49 -10.78
C LEU A 429 -7.31 12.20 -9.80
N GLN A 430 -7.40 12.89 -8.66
CA GLN A 430 -8.55 12.79 -7.76
C GLN A 430 -9.86 13.10 -8.52
N PRO A 431 -10.89 12.22 -8.39
CA PRO A 431 -12.10 12.35 -9.20
C PRO A 431 -12.82 13.69 -9.06
N ASP A 432 -12.82 14.28 -7.87
CA ASP A 432 -13.52 15.50 -7.48
C ASP A 432 -12.63 16.76 -7.43
N PHE A 433 -11.38 16.67 -7.91
CA PHE A 433 -10.45 17.79 -7.87
C PHE A 433 -10.96 19.04 -8.64
N PRO A 434 -11.49 18.94 -9.89
CA PRO A 434 -12.00 20.11 -10.60
C PRO A 434 -13.20 20.76 -9.88
N GLU A 435 -14.11 19.96 -9.32
CA GLU A 435 -15.28 20.45 -8.57
C GLU A 435 -14.88 21.13 -7.26
N PHE A 436 -13.86 20.60 -6.62
CA PHE A 436 -13.28 21.22 -5.42
C PHE A 436 -12.67 22.58 -5.78
N VAL A 437 -11.87 22.68 -6.84
CA VAL A 437 -11.24 23.93 -7.27
C VAL A 437 -12.30 24.98 -7.62
N ASP A 438 -13.35 24.62 -8.36
CA ASP A 438 -14.46 25.52 -8.69
C ASP A 438 -15.13 26.09 -7.43
N ARG A 439 -15.44 25.23 -6.44
CA ARG A 439 -16.02 25.67 -5.17
C ARG A 439 -15.10 26.62 -4.41
N ALA A 440 -13.81 26.29 -4.33
CA ALA A 440 -12.83 27.10 -3.60
C ALA A 440 -12.66 28.49 -4.27
N LEU A 441 -12.60 28.56 -5.60
CA LEU A 441 -12.57 29.82 -6.34
C LEU A 441 -13.78 30.70 -6.05
N ARG A 442 -14.98 30.11 -6.04
CA ARG A 442 -16.22 30.84 -5.73
C ARG A 442 -16.28 31.29 -4.25
N THR A 443 -15.83 30.45 -3.34
CA THR A 443 -15.81 30.77 -1.90
C THR A 443 -14.96 31.99 -1.61
N TRP A 444 -13.78 32.08 -2.24
CA TRP A 444 -12.84 33.18 -2.00
C TRP A 444 -12.97 34.34 -3.01
N GLY A 445 -13.86 34.22 -4.00
CA GLY A 445 -14.09 35.25 -5.01
C GLY A 445 -12.87 35.49 -5.91
N VAL A 446 -12.00 34.49 -6.09
CA VAL A 446 -10.79 34.61 -6.91
C VAL A 446 -11.13 34.32 -8.37
N PRO A 447 -10.81 35.27 -9.32
CA PRO A 447 -11.03 35.01 -10.72
C PRO A 447 -10.19 33.83 -11.22
N PRO A 448 -10.77 32.83 -11.90
CA PRO A 448 -10.04 31.63 -12.34
C PRO A 448 -8.80 31.92 -13.17
N GLY A 449 -8.85 32.92 -14.05
CA GLY A 449 -7.72 33.33 -14.90
C GLY A 449 -6.50 33.87 -14.16
N ARG A 450 -6.62 34.13 -12.85
CA ARG A 450 -5.48 34.47 -11.98
C ARG A 450 -4.79 33.26 -11.34
N VAL A 451 -5.38 32.08 -11.42
CA VAL A 451 -4.81 30.87 -10.85
C VAL A 451 -4.15 30.04 -11.93
N VAL A 452 -2.91 29.67 -11.71
CA VAL A 452 -2.10 28.82 -12.57
C VAL A 452 -1.89 27.49 -11.85
N ILE A 453 -2.38 26.40 -12.42
CA ILE A 453 -2.12 25.05 -11.91
C ILE A 453 -0.81 24.55 -12.53
N GLY A 454 0.24 24.47 -11.73
CA GLY A 454 1.55 23.93 -12.13
C GLY A 454 1.57 22.41 -12.03
N ILE A 455 1.97 21.76 -13.11
CA ILE A 455 2.02 20.30 -13.21
C ILE A 455 3.43 19.90 -13.61
N HIS A 456 4.07 19.09 -12.79
CA HIS A 456 5.41 18.63 -13.11
C HIS A 456 5.40 17.70 -14.33
N GLU A 457 6.40 17.80 -15.17
CA GLU A 457 6.53 17.02 -16.41
C GLU A 457 6.34 15.52 -16.20
N THR A 458 6.91 14.95 -15.13
CA THR A 458 6.81 13.51 -14.81
C THR A 458 5.39 13.04 -14.52
N ALA A 459 4.50 13.93 -14.08
CA ALA A 459 3.10 13.60 -13.80
C ALA A 459 2.31 13.24 -15.07
N ILE A 460 2.78 13.68 -16.23
CA ILE A 460 2.11 13.50 -17.52
C ILE A 460 2.46 12.15 -18.14
N ALA A 461 3.68 11.63 -17.88
CA ALA A 461 4.24 10.46 -18.57
C ALA A 461 3.46 9.15 -18.29
N GLY A 462 2.80 9.03 -17.14
CA GLY A 462 2.18 7.77 -16.69
C GLY A 462 0.71 7.56 -17.09
N SER A 463 -0.05 8.62 -17.46
CA SER A 463 -1.51 8.53 -17.64
C SER A 463 -2.07 9.63 -18.56
N LEU A 464 -1.48 9.82 -19.72
CA LEU A 464 -1.74 10.95 -20.63
C LEU A 464 -3.26 11.23 -20.88
N GLU A 465 -4.06 10.19 -21.18
CA GLU A 465 -5.49 10.36 -21.48
C GLU A 465 -6.30 10.84 -20.27
N GLN A 466 -6.00 10.32 -19.07
CA GLN A 466 -6.68 10.73 -17.84
C GLN A 466 -6.30 12.17 -17.46
N VAL A 467 -5.01 12.52 -17.59
CA VAL A 467 -4.50 13.87 -17.36
C VAL A 467 -5.16 14.84 -18.34
N LYS A 468 -5.24 14.50 -19.62
CA LYS A 468 -5.85 15.32 -20.68
C LYS A 468 -7.31 15.69 -20.35
N ASP A 469 -8.14 14.73 -19.93
CA ASP A 469 -9.53 15.04 -19.54
C ASP A 469 -9.57 15.99 -18.33
N ARG A 470 -8.74 15.76 -17.30
CA ARG A 470 -8.67 16.63 -16.12
C ARG A 470 -8.25 18.06 -16.48
N LEU A 471 -7.20 18.21 -17.30
CA LEU A 471 -6.73 19.52 -17.74
C LEU A 471 -7.81 20.25 -18.56
N ALA A 472 -8.49 19.54 -19.46
CA ALA A 472 -9.60 20.13 -20.22
C ALA A 472 -10.75 20.60 -19.33
N ARG A 473 -11.05 19.91 -18.23
CA ARG A 473 -12.06 20.34 -17.24
C ARG A 473 -11.60 21.60 -16.49
N LEU A 474 -10.36 21.66 -16.03
CA LEU A 474 -9.79 22.84 -15.37
C LEU A 474 -9.76 24.07 -16.33
N LYS A 475 -9.43 23.86 -17.59
CA LYS A 475 -9.49 24.93 -18.61
C LYS A 475 -10.90 25.48 -18.81
N ARG A 476 -11.93 24.62 -18.79
CA ARG A 476 -13.33 25.06 -18.91
C ARG A 476 -13.79 25.91 -17.72
N LEU A 477 -13.16 25.76 -16.56
CA LEU A 477 -13.37 26.64 -15.40
C LEU A 477 -12.68 28.01 -15.57
N GLY A 478 -11.85 28.17 -16.59
CA GLY A 478 -11.11 29.41 -16.88
C GLY A 478 -9.74 29.50 -16.19
N LEU A 479 -9.26 28.41 -15.60
CA LEU A 479 -7.91 28.35 -15.00
C LEU A 479 -6.82 28.38 -16.05
N ARG A 480 -5.63 28.82 -15.66
CA ARG A 480 -4.41 28.66 -16.44
C ARG A 480 -3.67 27.39 -16.02
N LEU A 481 -2.98 26.79 -16.99
CA LEU A 481 -2.21 25.56 -16.78
C LEU A 481 -0.75 25.82 -17.11
N GLY A 482 0.15 25.45 -16.19
CA GLY A 482 1.59 25.55 -16.35
C GLY A 482 2.24 24.17 -16.33
N ILE A 483 3.28 23.99 -17.14
CA ILE A 483 4.16 22.83 -17.04
C ILE A 483 5.45 23.22 -16.33
N ASP A 484 5.76 22.50 -15.25
CA ASP A 484 6.93 22.72 -14.41
C ASP A 484 8.04 21.72 -14.75
N GLY A 485 9.31 22.18 -14.69
CA GLY A 485 10.48 21.34 -14.90
C GLY A 485 10.62 20.80 -16.33
N PHE A 486 10.14 21.53 -17.33
CA PHE A 486 10.18 21.07 -18.71
C PHE A 486 11.60 20.79 -19.21
N ALA A 487 11.76 19.72 -20.00
CA ALA A 487 12.99 19.18 -20.56
C ALA A 487 13.95 18.51 -19.55
N THR A 488 13.50 18.23 -18.33
CA THR A 488 14.30 17.45 -17.34
C THR A 488 13.97 15.95 -17.34
N GLY A 489 12.91 15.54 -18.01
CA GLY A 489 12.37 14.18 -17.98
C GLY A 489 12.07 13.58 -19.36
N ALA A 490 11.22 12.57 -19.35
CA ALA A 490 10.87 11.77 -20.53
C ALA A 490 9.68 12.34 -21.34
N SER A 491 9.21 13.56 -21.06
CA SER A 491 8.10 14.13 -21.84
C SER A 491 8.53 14.44 -23.25
N SER A 492 7.72 14.01 -24.19
CA SER A 492 7.94 14.36 -25.58
C SER A 492 7.34 15.76 -25.89
N LEU A 493 7.94 16.49 -26.82
CA LEU A 493 7.34 17.68 -27.41
C LEU A 493 5.91 17.45 -27.92
N SER A 494 5.59 16.18 -28.23
CA SER A 494 4.26 15.72 -28.61
C SER A 494 3.23 15.93 -27.47
N ASN A 495 3.62 15.70 -26.22
CA ASN A 495 2.72 15.91 -25.06
C ASN A 495 2.43 17.39 -24.86
N LEU A 496 3.45 18.25 -25.01
CA LEU A 496 3.28 19.70 -24.92
C LEU A 496 2.30 20.21 -25.97
N ALA A 497 2.38 19.70 -27.21
CA ALA A 497 1.51 20.11 -28.32
C ALA A 497 0.05 19.59 -28.16
N GLN A 498 -0.19 18.54 -27.41
CA GLN A 498 -1.52 17.92 -27.23
C GLN A 498 -2.28 18.41 -26.00
N LEU A 499 -1.59 19.05 -25.06
CA LEU A 499 -2.17 19.49 -23.79
C LEU A 499 -2.36 21.01 -23.78
N PRO A 500 -3.44 21.51 -23.15
CA PRO A 500 -3.83 22.90 -23.21
C PRO A 500 -3.06 23.78 -22.21
N PHE A 501 -1.74 23.76 -22.24
CA PHE A 501 -0.90 24.62 -21.40
C PHE A 501 -0.93 26.08 -21.82
N ASP A 502 -0.77 26.98 -20.87
CA ASP A 502 -0.65 28.44 -21.06
C ASP A 502 0.74 28.93 -20.68
N GLU A 503 1.41 28.24 -19.78
CA GLU A 503 2.68 28.67 -19.19
C GLU A 503 3.69 27.50 -19.18
N LEU A 504 4.96 27.85 -19.42
CA LEU A 504 6.09 26.95 -19.36
C LEU A 504 7.11 27.51 -18.37
N LYS A 505 7.59 26.63 -17.44
CA LYS A 505 8.65 27.00 -16.54
C LYS A 505 9.94 26.26 -16.90
N LEU A 506 10.99 27.07 -17.14
CA LEU A 506 12.34 26.56 -17.35
C LEU A 506 12.93 26.08 -16.04
N SER A 507 13.38 24.85 -16.02
CA SER A 507 14.02 24.26 -14.84
C SER A 507 15.24 25.05 -14.39
N ALA A 508 15.37 25.23 -13.08
CA ALA A 508 16.53 25.84 -12.44
C ALA A 508 17.87 25.18 -12.86
N ALA A 509 17.88 23.87 -13.16
CA ALA A 509 19.08 23.15 -13.59
C ALA A 509 19.66 23.70 -14.91
N PHE A 510 18.81 24.09 -15.88
CA PHE A 510 19.29 24.68 -17.12
C PHE A 510 19.63 26.16 -16.95
N VAL A 511 18.87 26.89 -16.15
CA VAL A 511 19.07 28.32 -15.90
C VAL A 511 20.37 28.56 -15.13
N ALA A 512 20.66 27.77 -14.09
CA ALA A 512 21.87 27.91 -13.26
C ALA A 512 23.18 27.79 -14.07
N ASP A 513 23.18 26.92 -15.07
CA ASP A 513 24.40 26.63 -15.84
C ASP A 513 24.43 27.31 -17.23
N MET A 514 23.42 28.11 -17.57
CA MET A 514 23.31 28.67 -18.93
C MET A 514 24.48 29.60 -19.34
N GLN A 515 25.12 30.26 -18.38
CA GLN A 515 26.29 31.12 -18.59
C GLN A 515 27.60 30.33 -18.61
N ARG A 516 27.68 29.21 -17.88
CA ARG A 516 28.89 28.40 -17.75
C ARG A 516 29.00 27.33 -18.82
N SER A 517 27.87 26.85 -19.35
CA SER A 517 27.77 25.80 -20.35
C SER A 517 27.20 26.33 -21.65
N ALA A 518 28.00 26.35 -22.70
CA ALA A 518 27.52 26.73 -24.03
C ALA A 518 26.36 25.86 -24.52
N LEU A 519 26.30 24.59 -24.07
CA LEU A 519 25.21 23.68 -24.39
C LEU A 519 23.91 24.10 -23.66
N HIS A 520 23.97 24.37 -22.36
CA HIS A 520 22.80 24.84 -21.61
C HIS A 520 22.28 26.16 -22.11
N GLY A 521 23.16 27.11 -22.45
CA GLY A 521 22.76 28.37 -23.07
C GLY A 521 22.05 28.20 -24.44
N LYS A 522 22.48 27.22 -25.26
CA LYS A 522 21.78 26.87 -26.50
C LYS A 522 20.42 26.23 -26.24
N ILE A 523 20.32 25.35 -25.23
CA ILE A 523 19.07 24.70 -24.82
C ILE A 523 18.07 25.74 -24.32
N VAL A 524 18.47 26.62 -23.40
CA VAL A 524 17.61 27.70 -22.89
C VAL A 524 17.10 28.59 -24.03
N ARG A 525 17.97 29.00 -24.95
CA ARG A 525 17.57 29.77 -26.13
C ARG A 525 16.54 29.06 -27.01
N ALA A 526 16.74 27.73 -27.22
CA ALA A 526 15.81 26.92 -28.00
C ALA A 526 14.44 26.82 -27.31
N LEU A 527 14.43 26.65 -25.98
CA LEU A 527 13.20 26.52 -25.17
C LEU A 527 12.45 27.88 -25.11
N VAL A 528 13.16 29.01 -24.97
CA VAL A 528 12.54 30.36 -25.04
C VAL A 528 11.85 30.56 -26.38
N ARG A 529 12.52 30.20 -27.48
CA ARG A 529 11.95 30.29 -28.80
C ARG A 529 10.75 29.37 -28.99
N LEU A 530 10.85 28.13 -28.54
CA LEU A 530 9.75 27.15 -28.58
C LEU A 530 8.51 27.67 -27.83
N ALA A 531 8.68 28.18 -26.61
CA ALA A 531 7.57 28.70 -25.81
C ALA A 531 6.88 29.86 -26.57
N ARG A 532 7.65 30.78 -27.16
CA ARG A 532 7.12 31.88 -27.96
C ARG A 532 6.36 31.39 -29.19
N ASP A 533 6.94 30.44 -29.94
CA ASP A 533 6.32 29.92 -31.19
C ASP A 533 5.01 29.16 -30.88
N LEU A 534 4.88 28.56 -29.66
CA LEU A 534 3.68 27.92 -29.17
C LEU A 534 2.70 28.89 -28.45
N GLY A 535 3.04 30.16 -28.28
CA GLY A 535 2.22 31.12 -27.55
C GLY A 535 2.13 30.89 -26.04
N LEU A 536 3.12 30.21 -25.45
CA LEU A 536 3.21 29.94 -24.04
C LEU A 536 3.95 31.05 -23.29
N HIS A 537 3.42 31.46 -22.14
CA HIS A 537 4.15 32.37 -21.25
C HIS A 537 5.34 31.64 -20.60
N LEU A 538 6.50 32.28 -20.61
CA LEU A 538 7.71 31.68 -20.10
C LEU A 538 8.16 32.28 -18.78
N THR A 539 8.41 31.43 -17.77
CA THR A 539 9.03 31.80 -16.49
C THR A 539 10.35 31.03 -16.32
N ALA A 540 11.45 31.72 -16.03
CA ALA A 540 12.72 31.09 -15.70
C ALA A 540 12.85 30.93 -14.17
N GLU A 541 13.11 29.72 -13.71
CA GLU A 541 13.27 29.35 -12.29
C GLU A 541 14.75 29.35 -11.88
N GLY A 542 15.00 29.52 -10.57
CA GLY A 542 16.33 29.37 -9.99
C GLY A 542 17.35 30.43 -10.40
N VAL A 543 16.90 31.62 -10.76
CA VAL A 543 17.79 32.74 -11.13
C VAL A 543 18.55 33.21 -9.88
N ALA A 544 19.89 33.05 -9.90
CA ALA A 544 20.75 33.31 -8.75
C ALA A 544 21.55 34.62 -8.84
N ASP A 545 21.68 35.22 -10.04
CA ASP A 545 22.50 36.41 -10.28
C ASP A 545 21.92 37.31 -11.35
N GLY A 546 22.40 38.57 -11.39
CA GLY A 546 21.93 39.60 -12.33
C GLY A 546 22.36 39.35 -13.79
N GLU A 547 23.51 38.73 -14.04
CA GLU A 547 23.97 38.40 -15.38
C GLU A 547 23.01 37.41 -16.05
N THR A 548 22.57 36.42 -15.29
CA THR A 548 21.56 35.45 -15.74
C THR A 548 20.21 36.12 -16.02
N VAL A 549 19.78 37.10 -15.21
CA VAL A 549 18.59 37.92 -15.49
C VAL A 549 18.72 38.62 -16.85
N VAL A 550 19.80 39.35 -17.07
CA VAL A 550 20.04 40.08 -18.30
C VAL A 550 20.02 39.16 -19.52
N ALA A 551 20.71 38.04 -19.45
CA ALA A 551 20.72 37.06 -20.53
C ALA A 551 19.34 36.50 -20.85
N LEU A 552 18.53 36.17 -19.84
CA LEU A 552 17.17 35.68 -20.00
C LEU A 552 16.26 36.73 -20.62
N LEU A 553 16.34 37.98 -20.16
CA LEU A 553 15.58 39.08 -20.72
C LEU A 553 15.96 39.35 -22.19
N ALA A 554 17.28 39.34 -22.53
CA ALA A 554 17.77 39.47 -23.90
C ALA A 554 17.26 38.34 -24.83
N LEU A 555 17.04 37.15 -24.32
CA LEU A 555 16.43 36.03 -25.04
C LEU A 555 14.91 36.20 -25.20
N GLY A 556 14.27 37.07 -24.40
CA GLY A 556 12.84 37.34 -24.42
C GLY A 556 12.05 36.48 -23.41
N CYS A 557 12.66 36.08 -22.31
CA CYS A 557 11.95 35.51 -21.19
C CYS A 557 11.02 36.56 -20.55
N GLU A 558 9.77 36.17 -20.26
CA GLU A 558 8.76 37.12 -19.80
C GLU A 558 8.78 37.28 -18.26
N ARG A 559 9.14 36.24 -17.51
CA ARG A 559 9.23 36.30 -16.07
C ARG A 559 10.46 35.58 -15.55
N VAL A 560 10.95 36.04 -14.40
CA VAL A 560 12.08 35.47 -13.70
C VAL A 560 11.72 35.25 -12.22
N GLN A 561 12.14 34.13 -11.66
CA GLN A 561 12.04 33.82 -10.21
C GLN A 561 13.33 33.14 -9.72
N GLY A 562 13.64 33.30 -8.45
CA GLY A 562 14.80 32.69 -7.83
C GLY A 562 15.41 33.58 -6.77
N THR A 563 16.51 33.14 -6.16
CA THR A 563 17.14 33.79 -5.00
C THR A 563 17.68 35.21 -5.29
N HIS A 564 18.03 35.49 -6.54
CA HIS A 564 18.40 36.86 -6.95
C HIS A 564 17.20 37.82 -6.85
N VAL A 565 16.02 37.35 -7.21
CA VAL A 565 14.77 38.13 -7.09
C VAL A 565 14.42 38.30 -5.63
N SER A 566 14.13 37.18 -4.96
CA SER A 566 13.85 37.09 -3.52
C SER A 566 13.79 35.63 -3.10
N PRO A 567 14.20 35.29 -1.87
CA PRO A 567 13.78 34.03 -1.28
C PRO A 567 12.25 34.00 -1.15
N PRO A 568 11.64 32.83 -0.91
CA PRO A 568 10.22 32.72 -0.57
C PRO A 568 9.88 33.58 0.65
N LEU A 569 8.82 34.36 0.56
CA LEU A 569 8.38 35.37 1.54
C LEU A 569 7.02 34.98 2.13
N THR A 570 6.77 35.45 3.35
CA THR A 570 5.41 35.40 3.95
C THR A 570 4.47 36.35 3.20
N ALA A 571 3.17 36.21 3.42
CA ALA A 571 2.17 37.08 2.79
C ALA A 571 2.38 38.58 3.12
N GLU A 572 2.77 38.89 4.36
CA GLU A 572 3.06 40.26 4.79
C GLU A 572 4.31 40.81 4.09
N GLU A 573 5.36 40.01 4.02
CA GLU A 573 6.61 40.38 3.34
C GLU A 573 6.41 40.60 1.86
N ILE A 574 5.54 39.86 1.17
CA ILE A 574 5.17 40.08 -0.25
C ILE A 574 4.59 41.49 -0.45
N LEU A 575 3.70 41.92 0.42
CA LEU A 575 3.12 43.26 0.32
C LEU A 575 4.15 44.36 0.58
N VAL A 576 5.11 44.14 1.46
CA VAL A 576 6.23 45.06 1.70
C VAL A 576 7.16 45.07 0.50
N PHE A 577 7.51 43.91 -0.06
CA PHE A 577 8.36 43.78 -1.25
C PHE A 577 7.76 44.54 -2.46
N GLU A 578 6.48 44.39 -2.74
CA GLU A 578 5.81 45.08 -3.84
C GLU A 578 5.80 46.61 -3.64
N ARG A 579 5.46 47.06 -2.42
CA ARG A 579 5.40 48.52 -2.12
C ARG A 579 6.77 49.20 -2.17
N SER A 580 7.83 48.49 -1.80
CA SER A 580 9.19 49.02 -1.80
C SER A 580 9.77 49.21 -3.21
N GLY A 581 9.12 48.63 -4.24
CA GLY A 581 9.65 48.60 -5.60
C GLY A 581 10.96 47.80 -5.73
N SER A 582 11.24 46.92 -4.78
CA SER A 582 12.49 46.12 -4.73
C SER A 582 12.65 45.26 -6.00
N GLY A 583 11.57 44.85 -6.64
CA GLY A 583 11.61 44.12 -7.91
C GLY A 583 12.23 44.91 -9.06
N LEU A 584 11.89 46.21 -9.21
CA LEU A 584 12.48 47.07 -10.23
C LEU A 584 13.99 47.20 -10.10
N ALA A 585 14.51 47.29 -8.87
CA ALA A 585 15.94 47.38 -8.60
C ALA A 585 16.70 46.11 -9.02
N LYS A 586 16.05 44.96 -8.97
CA LYS A 586 16.62 43.65 -9.36
C LYS A 586 16.69 43.41 -10.86
N LEU A 587 15.88 44.16 -11.66
CA LEU A 587 15.83 44.04 -13.12
C LEU A 587 16.57 45.19 -13.84
N ARG A 588 17.04 46.22 -13.12
CA ARG A 588 17.72 47.33 -13.75
C ARG A 588 19.07 46.91 -14.31
N LEU A 589 19.24 47.17 -15.61
CA LEU A 589 20.47 46.97 -16.38
C LEU A 589 21.60 47.94 -16.01
N SER A 590 21.33 48.96 -15.17
CA SER A 590 22.27 50.07 -14.89
C SER A 590 23.41 49.69 -13.92
N ASP A 591 23.37 48.52 -13.29
CA ASP A 591 24.35 48.08 -12.33
C ASP A 591 25.28 46.98 -12.87
N LEU A 592 25.24 46.73 -14.18
CA LEU A 592 26.13 45.91 -14.99
C LEU A 592 26.98 46.77 -15.90
#